data_00f8447854964c2cd3fc7ca24a8e8297
#
_entry.id   00f8447854964c2cd3fc7ca24a8e8297
#
_cell.length_a   1.000
_cell.length_b   1.000
_cell.length_c   1.000
_cell.angle_alpha   90.00
_cell.angle_beta   90.00
_cell.angle_gamma   90.00
#
_symmetry.space_group_name_H-M   'P 1'
#
loop_
_entity.id
_entity.type
_entity.pdbx_description
1 polymer ?
#
loop_
_entity_poly.entity_id
_entity_poly.type
_entity_poly.pdbx_seq_one_letter_code
_entity_poly.pdbx_strand_id
1 'polypeptide(L)'
;MQRLDFDLGSRLVPYREAWDLQKRVHGEVAAARRGPTLILVEHEGVYTVGRRTHSWERPASDNVEGVPVIDVDRGGKTTWHGPGQLTVYPIVRLARPIDVIKYVRALEAAVMEVCAAYGVGTRRVAGRSGVWVPAKVADRKSVV
;
A
#
# COMPACT_ATOMS: atom_id res chain seq x y z
N MET A 1 6.27 -7.23 -17.08
CA MET A 1 5.69 -6.12 -16.28
C MET A 1 6.63 -4.95 -16.35
N GLN A 2 6.14 -3.74 -16.63
CA GLN A 2 6.96 -2.52 -16.65
C GLN A 2 7.17 -2.04 -15.22
N ARG A 3 8.35 -1.49 -14.92
CA ARG A 3 8.67 -0.79 -13.66
C ARG A 3 8.75 0.71 -13.94
N LEU A 4 8.15 1.51 -13.08
CA LEU A 4 8.19 2.95 -13.10
C LEU A 4 8.57 3.44 -11.69
N ASP A 5 9.81 3.92 -11.56
CA ASP A 5 10.29 4.54 -10.33
C ASP A 5 9.88 6.02 -10.39
N PHE A 6 8.91 6.39 -9.55
CA PHE A 6 8.43 7.76 -9.51
C PHE A 6 9.21 8.56 -8.47
N ASP A 7 10.30 9.17 -8.92
CA ASP A 7 11.26 9.94 -8.13
C ASP A 7 11.84 9.18 -6.91
N LEU A 8 11.75 7.85 -6.94
CA LEU A 8 12.22 7.00 -5.85
C LEU A 8 13.73 7.24 -5.59
N GLY A 9 14.05 7.56 -4.32
CA GLY A 9 15.42 7.87 -3.89
C GLY A 9 15.89 9.28 -4.21
N SER A 10 15.10 10.12 -4.89
CA SER A 10 15.43 11.51 -5.22
C SER A 10 14.60 12.53 -4.42
N ARG A 11 13.32 12.26 -4.23
CA ARG A 11 12.45 13.09 -3.39
C ARG A 11 11.27 12.29 -2.85
N LEU A 12 10.67 12.81 -1.78
CA LEU A 12 9.36 12.36 -1.32
C LEU A 12 8.26 12.94 -2.22
N VAL A 13 7.29 12.14 -2.59
CA VAL A 13 6.24 12.52 -3.54
C VAL A 13 4.93 12.82 -2.81
N PRO A 14 4.32 14.00 -3.01
CA PRO A 14 2.99 14.29 -2.50
C PRO A 14 1.98 13.24 -2.96
N TYR A 15 1.10 12.79 -2.07
CA TYR A 15 0.17 11.69 -2.39
C TYR A 15 -0.72 11.98 -3.61
N ARG A 16 -1.23 13.22 -3.74
CA ARG A 16 -2.10 13.60 -4.86
C ARG A 16 -1.40 13.48 -6.20
N GLU A 17 -0.12 13.85 -6.28
CA GLU A 17 0.69 13.74 -7.49
C GLU A 17 0.84 12.27 -7.92
N ALA A 18 1.16 11.39 -6.97
CA ALA A 18 1.23 9.95 -7.25
C ALA A 18 -0.14 9.35 -7.60
N TRP A 19 -1.21 9.84 -6.99
CA TRP A 19 -2.57 9.40 -7.30
C TRP A 19 -2.99 9.78 -8.72
N ASP A 20 -2.64 10.96 -9.20
CA ASP A 20 -2.91 11.38 -10.58
C ASP A 20 -2.10 10.54 -11.59
N LEU A 21 -0.84 10.22 -11.27
CA LEU A 21 -0.05 9.26 -12.05
C LEU A 21 -0.73 7.88 -12.10
N GLN A 22 -1.19 7.37 -10.95
CA GLN A 22 -1.89 6.08 -10.89
C GLN A 22 -3.13 6.06 -11.78
N LYS A 23 -3.98 7.10 -11.73
CA LYS A 23 -5.18 7.22 -12.57
C LYS A 23 -4.84 7.21 -14.06
N ARG A 24 -3.81 7.96 -14.44
CA ARG A 24 -3.34 8.01 -15.83
C ARG A 24 -2.86 6.63 -16.30
N VAL A 25 -1.95 6.01 -15.55
CA VAL A 25 -1.41 4.68 -15.88
C VAL A 25 -2.52 3.63 -15.89
N HIS A 26 -3.46 3.70 -14.93
CA HIS A 26 -4.63 2.81 -14.90
C HIS A 26 -5.47 2.95 -16.18
N GLY A 27 -5.77 4.17 -16.62
CA GLY A 27 -6.50 4.40 -17.86
C GLY A 27 -5.78 3.85 -19.11
N GLU A 28 -4.45 3.96 -19.16
CA GLU A 28 -3.63 3.42 -20.25
C GLU A 28 -3.64 1.88 -20.26
N VAL A 29 -3.48 1.24 -19.08
CA VAL A 29 -3.51 -0.22 -18.93
C VAL A 29 -4.92 -0.77 -19.20
N ALA A 30 -5.96 -0.11 -18.71
CA ALA A 30 -7.35 -0.49 -18.99
C ALA A 30 -7.69 -0.45 -20.47
N ALA A 31 -7.19 0.56 -21.18
CA ALA A 31 -7.35 0.72 -22.63
C ALA A 31 -6.37 -0.13 -23.47
N ALA A 32 -5.57 -0.99 -22.84
CA ALA A 32 -4.52 -1.79 -23.50
C ALA A 32 -3.46 -0.96 -24.27
N ARG A 33 -3.31 0.33 -23.95
CA ARG A 33 -2.25 1.19 -24.50
C ARG A 33 -0.93 1.06 -23.74
N ARG A 34 -0.96 0.45 -22.56
CA ARG A 34 0.20 0.17 -21.73
C ARG A 34 0.10 -1.26 -21.18
N GLY A 35 1.23 -1.94 -21.06
CA GLY A 35 1.32 -3.21 -20.35
C GLY A 35 1.20 -3.09 -18.84
N PRO A 36 1.09 -4.21 -18.12
CA PRO A 36 1.09 -4.23 -16.65
C PRO A 36 2.28 -3.44 -16.09
N THR A 37 2.01 -2.54 -15.14
CA THR A 37 2.99 -1.59 -14.62
C THR A 37 3.03 -1.63 -13.09
N LEU A 38 4.24 -1.63 -12.52
CA LEU A 38 4.48 -1.35 -11.10
C LEU A 38 4.97 0.10 -10.98
N ILE A 39 4.29 0.92 -10.20
CA ILE A 39 4.77 2.24 -9.81
C ILE A 39 5.38 2.11 -8.42
N LEU A 40 6.62 2.51 -8.27
CA LEU A 40 7.35 2.53 -7.02
C LEU A 40 7.55 3.98 -6.59
N VAL A 41 7.22 4.29 -5.37
CA VAL A 41 7.27 5.66 -4.84
C VAL A 41 7.50 5.67 -3.34
N GLU A 42 8.13 6.71 -2.84
CA GLU A 42 8.17 7.07 -1.42
C GLU A 42 7.42 8.37 -1.22
N HIS A 43 6.41 8.36 -0.35
CA HIS A 43 5.54 9.51 -0.14
C HIS A 43 6.05 10.47 0.93
N GLU A 44 5.66 11.73 0.83
CA GLU A 44 5.58 12.62 1.99
C GLU A 44 4.62 12.02 3.03
N GLY A 45 4.74 12.46 4.28
CA GLY A 45 3.82 12.01 5.35
C GLY A 45 2.35 12.28 4.97
N VAL A 46 1.51 11.25 4.99
CA VAL A 46 0.08 11.36 4.66
C VAL A 46 -0.73 10.25 5.33
N TYR A 47 -1.92 10.58 5.82
CA TYR A 47 -2.96 9.60 6.15
C TYR A 47 -3.95 9.49 5.00
N THR A 48 -4.15 8.29 4.47
CA THR A 48 -5.17 8.01 3.46
C THR A 48 -6.35 7.29 4.10
N VAL A 49 -7.55 7.82 3.92
CA VAL A 49 -8.79 7.30 4.52
C VAL A 49 -9.56 6.52 3.47
N GLY A 50 -9.58 5.19 3.60
CA GLY A 50 -10.29 4.31 2.69
C GLY A 50 -11.80 4.22 3.00
N ARG A 51 -12.57 3.73 2.02
CA ARG A 51 -14.05 3.68 2.06
C ARG A 51 -14.66 2.86 3.22
N ARG A 52 -13.88 2.01 3.88
CA ARG A 52 -14.34 1.19 5.02
C ARG A 52 -13.93 1.75 6.38
N THR A 53 -13.40 2.97 6.40
CA THR A 53 -13.10 3.68 7.64
C THR A 53 -14.41 4.14 8.28
N HIS A 54 -14.66 3.72 9.51
CA HIS A 54 -15.80 4.23 10.27
C HIS A 54 -15.52 5.65 10.74
N SER A 55 -16.58 6.43 10.99
CA SER A 55 -16.46 7.84 11.42
C SER A 55 -15.59 8.02 12.67
N TRP A 56 -15.68 7.08 13.62
CA TRP A 56 -14.87 7.12 14.85
C TRP A 56 -13.41 6.64 14.66
N GLU A 57 -13.07 6.04 13.51
CA GLU A 57 -11.71 5.63 13.16
C GLU A 57 -11.00 6.66 12.27
N ARG A 58 -11.76 7.63 11.75
CA ARG A 58 -11.23 8.73 10.95
C ARG A 58 -10.54 9.74 11.87
N PRO A 59 -9.36 10.27 11.52
CA PRO A 59 -8.80 11.42 12.20
C PRO A 59 -9.81 12.58 12.29
N ALA A 60 -9.87 13.25 13.43
CA ALA A 60 -10.86 14.30 13.69
C ALA A 60 -10.68 15.57 12.81
N SER A 61 -9.50 15.75 12.21
CA SER A 61 -9.20 16.86 11.32
C SER A 61 -8.54 16.38 10.03
N ASP A 62 -8.55 17.22 9.01
CA ASP A 62 -7.87 16.96 7.74
C ASP A 62 -6.35 17.20 7.82
N ASN A 63 -5.84 17.49 9.02
CA ASN A 63 -4.41 17.59 9.32
C ASN A 63 -4.16 17.07 10.75
N VAL A 64 -3.23 16.16 10.91
CA VAL A 64 -2.80 15.62 12.21
C VAL A 64 -1.32 15.93 12.37
N GLU A 65 -1.00 16.86 13.29
CA GLU A 65 0.39 17.24 13.58
C GLU A 65 1.21 17.64 12.34
N GLY A 66 0.61 18.34 11.39
CA GLY A 66 1.24 18.75 10.14
C GLY A 66 1.13 17.71 9.02
N VAL A 67 0.61 16.52 9.29
CA VAL A 67 0.42 15.45 8.29
C VAL A 67 -0.99 15.51 7.71
N PRO A 68 -1.16 15.68 6.39
CA PRO A 68 -2.48 15.77 5.77
C PRO A 68 -3.24 14.44 5.83
N VAL A 69 -4.58 14.56 5.93
CA VAL A 69 -5.52 13.43 5.87
C VAL A 69 -6.31 13.54 4.56
N ILE A 70 -6.26 12.51 3.73
CA ILE A 70 -6.86 12.51 2.40
C ILE A 70 -7.84 11.35 2.25
N ASP A 71 -9.10 11.66 1.90
CA ASP A 71 -10.07 10.63 1.52
C ASP A 71 -9.73 10.06 0.14
N VAL A 72 -9.77 8.74 0.04
CA VAL A 72 -9.39 8.01 -1.17
C VAL A 72 -10.44 6.97 -1.56
N ASP A 73 -10.43 6.57 -2.82
CA ASP A 73 -11.41 5.65 -3.40
C ASP A 73 -11.06 4.17 -3.23
N ARG A 74 -9.93 3.83 -2.57
CA ARG A 74 -9.57 2.44 -2.27
C ARG A 74 -10.43 1.83 -1.16
N GLY A 75 -10.48 0.52 -1.12
CA GLY A 75 -10.99 -0.22 0.04
C GLY A 75 -10.07 -0.10 1.25
N GLY A 76 -10.47 -0.72 2.37
CA GLY A 76 -9.71 -0.68 3.61
C GLY A 76 -10.01 0.54 4.47
N LYS A 77 -9.25 0.68 5.54
CA LYS A 77 -9.37 1.73 6.55
C LYS A 77 -8.30 2.80 6.36
N THR A 78 -8.08 3.62 7.38
CA THR A 78 -7.00 4.62 7.39
C THR A 78 -5.64 3.94 7.35
N THR A 79 -4.75 4.47 6.51
CA THR A 79 -3.36 4.00 6.36
C THR A 79 -2.44 5.21 6.31
N TRP A 80 -1.32 5.13 7.03
CA TRP A 80 -0.25 6.11 6.93
C TRP A 80 0.76 5.71 5.85
N HIS A 81 1.23 6.71 5.10
CA HIS A 81 2.39 6.61 4.22
C HIS A 81 3.36 7.74 4.55
N GLY A 82 4.67 7.50 4.38
CA GLY A 82 5.67 8.52 4.66
C GLY A 82 7.10 8.04 4.47
N PRO A 83 8.07 8.88 4.87
CA PRO A 83 9.48 8.60 4.73
C PRO A 83 9.88 7.24 5.30
N GLY A 84 10.74 6.50 4.57
CA GLY A 84 11.18 5.16 4.91
C GLY A 84 10.21 4.05 4.49
N GLN A 85 9.04 4.38 3.91
CA GLN A 85 8.08 3.40 3.42
C GLN A 85 8.08 3.34 1.89
N LEU A 86 8.56 2.23 1.33
CA LEU A 86 8.36 1.95 -0.09
C LEU A 86 6.90 1.61 -0.35
N THR A 87 6.23 2.43 -1.14
CA THR A 87 4.88 2.14 -1.62
C THR A 87 4.95 1.63 -3.06
N VAL A 88 4.27 0.52 -3.32
CA VAL A 88 4.23 -0.10 -4.65
C VAL A 88 2.78 -0.19 -5.11
N TYR A 89 2.48 0.41 -6.26
CA TYR A 89 1.16 0.35 -6.90
C TYR A 89 1.20 -0.57 -8.12
N PRO A 90 0.73 -1.82 -7.99
CA PRO A 90 0.62 -2.73 -9.13
C PRO A 90 -0.63 -2.41 -9.94
N ILE A 91 -0.45 -1.92 -11.15
CA ILE A 91 -1.54 -1.63 -12.08
C ILE A 91 -1.54 -2.71 -13.14
N VAL A 92 -2.45 -3.66 -12.99
CA VAL A 92 -2.51 -4.88 -13.79
C VAL A 92 -3.94 -5.16 -14.24
N ARG A 93 -4.07 -5.83 -15.39
CA ARG A 93 -5.34 -6.41 -15.82
C ARG A 93 -5.41 -7.85 -15.30
N LEU A 94 -6.41 -8.16 -14.50
CA LEU A 94 -6.62 -9.52 -14.03
C LEU A 94 -7.18 -10.40 -15.15
N ALA A 95 -6.73 -11.67 -15.17
CA ALA A 95 -7.27 -12.68 -16.08
C ALA A 95 -8.72 -13.03 -15.70
N ARG A 96 -9.49 -13.49 -16.68
CA ARG A 96 -10.84 -14.00 -16.46
C ARG A 96 -10.81 -15.51 -16.17
N PRO A 97 -11.67 -16.04 -15.27
CA PRO A 97 -12.56 -15.29 -14.38
C PRO A 97 -11.79 -14.46 -13.35
N ILE A 98 -12.30 -13.27 -13.04
CA ILE A 98 -11.63 -12.35 -12.10
C ILE A 98 -11.69 -12.94 -10.69
N ASP A 99 -10.51 -13.18 -10.11
CA ASP A 99 -10.36 -13.64 -8.72
C ASP A 99 -9.44 -12.68 -7.95
N VAL A 100 -10.07 -11.73 -7.27
CA VAL A 100 -9.36 -10.72 -6.47
C VAL A 100 -8.68 -11.33 -5.25
N ILE A 101 -9.26 -12.39 -4.68
CA ILE A 101 -8.68 -13.06 -3.50
C ILE A 101 -7.36 -13.73 -3.90
N LYS A 102 -7.37 -14.48 -5.01
CA LYS A 102 -6.17 -15.11 -5.56
C LYS A 102 -5.08 -14.06 -5.87
N TYR A 103 -5.49 -12.91 -6.42
CA TYR A 103 -4.57 -11.81 -6.69
C TYR A 103 -3.93 -11.25 -5.41
N VAL A 104 -4.73 -10.98 -4.38
CA VAL A 104 -4.22 -10.52 -3.08
C VAL A 104 -3.24 -11.55 -2.48
N ARG A 105 -3.57 -12.84 -2.55
CA ARG A 105 -2.68 -13.91 -2.07
C ARG A 105 -1.36 -13.98 -2.84
N ALA A 106 -1.36 -13.67 -4.14
CA ALA A 106 -0.13 -13.59 -4.93
C ALA A 106 0.73 -12.38 -4.50
N LEU A 107 0.12 -11.22 -4.24
CA LEU A 107 0.83 -10.05 -3.71
C LEU A 107 1.43 -10.33 -2.32
N GLU A 108 0.69 -10.98 -1.43
CA GLU A 108 1.20 -11.38 -0.13
C GLU A 108 2.40 -12.32 -0.26
N ALA A 109 2.36 -13.29 -1.18
CA ALA A 109 3.49 -14.19 -1.42
C ALA A 109 4.73 -13.40 -1.87
N ALA A 110 4.60 -12.47 -2.82
CA ALA A 110 5.71 -11.64 -3.28
C ALA A 110 6.30 -10.79 -2.14
N VAL A 111 5.46 -10.19 -1.29
CA VAL A 111 5.94 -9.42 -0.13
C VAL A 111 6.67 -10.33 0.87
N MET A 112 6.18 -11.56 1.10
CA MET A 112 6.85 -12.52 1.98
C MET A 112 8.23 -12.91 1.45
N GLU A 113 8.38 -13.10 0.14
CA GLU A 113 9.68 -13.38 -0.50
C GLU A 113 10.65 -12.21 -0.32
N VAL A 114 10.19 -10.99 -0.54
CA VAL A 114 11.00 -9.78 -0.29
C VAL A 114 11.44 -9.72 1.17
N CYS A 115 10.52 -9.89 2.13
CA CYS A 115 10.85 -9.88 3.55
C CYS A 115 11.88 -10.97 3.90
N ALA A 116 11.72 -12.17 3.36
CA ALA A 116 12.65 -13.28 3.58
C ALA A 116 14.06 -12.98 3.05
N ALA A 117 14.18 -12.31 1.90
CA ALA A 117 15.46 -11.88 1.35
C ALA A 117 16.23 -10.91 2.28
N TYR A 118 15.50 -10.17 3.12
CA TYR A 118 16.06 -9.29 4.17
C TYR A 118 16.12 -9.96 5.56
N GLY A 119 15.93 -11.27 5.65
CA GLY A 119 15.98 -12.01 6.92
C GLY A 119 14.77 -11.77 7.83
N VAL A 120 13.69 -11.17 7.33
CA VAL A 120 12.46 -10.90 8.09
C VAL A 120 11.46 -12.05 7.91
N GLY A 121 11.28 -12.87 8.95
CA GLY A 121 10.27 -13.92 8.97
C GLY A 121 8.85 -13.34 9.04
N THR A 122 7.99 -13.74 8.10
CA THR A 122 6.62 -13.23 8.02
C THR A 122 5.61 -14.36 7.85
N ARG A 123 4.34 -14.07 8.12
CA ARG A 123 3.24 -15.02 7.95
C ARG A 123 1.94 -14.34 7.50
N ARG A 124 1.02 -15.13 7.00
CA ARG A 124 -0.39 -14.76 6.85
C ARG A 124 -1.14 -14.98 8.16
N VAL A 125 -2.18 -14.18 8.37
CA VAL A 125 -3.11 -14.34 9.50
C VAL A 125 -4.49 -14.68 8.95
N ALA A 126 -5.10 -15.74 9.44
CA ALA A 126 -6.44 -16.16 8.99
C ALA A 126 -7.46 -15.03 9.19
N GLY A 127 -8.31 -14.79 8.18
CA GLY A 127 -9.32 -13.73 8.20
C GLY A 127 -8.79 -12.31 8.01
N ARG A 128 -7.47 -12.13 7.83
CA ARG A 128 -6.85 -10.82 7.58
C ARG A 128 -6.05 -10.84 6.29
N SER A 129 -6.19 -9.79 5.50
CA SER A 129 -5.29 -9.55 4.37
C SER A 129 -4.01 -8.90 4.85
N GLY A 130 -2.90 -9.17 4.15
CA GLY A 130 -1.60 -8.61 4.44
C GLY A 130 -0.57 -9.64 4.92
N VAL A 131 0.65 -9.17 5.06
CA VAL A 131 1.81 -9.95 5.53
C VAL A 131 2.21 -9.43 6.91
N TRP A 132 2.35 -10.33 7.87
CA TRP A 132 2.48 -9.99 9.27
C TRP A 132 3.79 -10.53 9.84
N VAL A 133 4.51 -9.68 10.52
CA VAL A 133 5.64 -10.12 11.36
C VAL A 133 5.05 -10.72 12.64
N PRO A 134 5.41 -11.96 13.02
CA PRO A 134 5.01 -12.51 14.30
C PRO A 134 5.45 -11.58 15.44
N ALA A 135 4.54 -11.26 16.35
CA ALA A 135 4.95 -10.55 17.57
C ALA A 135 6.06 -11.37 18.24
N LYS A 136 7.20 -10.74 18.52
CA LYS A 136 8.13 -11.30 19.49
C LYS A 136 7.31 -11.46 20.75
N VAL A 137 7.30 -12.65 21.36
CA VAL A 137 6.73 -12.84 22.69
C VAL A 137 7.54 -11.89 23.56
N ALA A 138 6.98 -10.72 23.85
CA ALA A 138 7.57 -9.81 24.81
C ALA A 138 7.59 -10.58 26.11
N ASP A 139 8.77 -10.69 26.68
CA ASP A 139 8.94 -11.21 28.04
C ASP A 139 7.90 -10.47 28.90
N ARG A 140 7.04 -11.19 29.63
CA ARG A 140 5.88 -10.63 30.36
C ARG A 140 6.23 -9.57 31.40
N LYS A 141 7.46 -9.08 31.42
CA LYS A 141 8.00 -8.08 32.35
C LYS A 141 8.04 -6.64 31.85
N SER A 142 7.58 -6.36 30.63
CA SER A 142 7.60 -5.00 30.08
C SER A 142 6.21 -4.52 29.64
N VAL A 143 5.20 -4.72 30.47
CA VAL A 143 3.94 -3.99 30.40
C VAL A 143 3.88 -3.10 31.63
N VAL A 144 4.39 -1.91 31.51
CA VAL A 144 4.01 -0.75 32.31
C VAL A 144 3.44 0.27 31.38
#